data_703e69061b363bab7331eb0f499be23e
#
_entry.id   703e69061b363bab7331eb0f499be23e
#
_cell.length_a   1.000
_cell.length_b   1.000
_cell.length_c   1.000
_cell.angle_alpha   90.00
_cell.angle_beta   90.00
_cell.angle_gamma   90.00
#
_symmetry.space_group_name_H-M   'P 1'
#
loop_
_entity.id
_entity.type
_entity.pdbx_description
1 polymer ?
#
loop_
_entity_poly.entity_id
_entity_poly.type
_entity_poly.pdbx_seq_one_letter_code
_entity_poly.pdbx_strand_id
1 'polypeptide(L)'
;NRALPSSAGRLLGRRRARPLGPCHPATSRRRHLQAPVTRIVVAASYHCRNRNNAAEGKLSEHALANAIDLRAFVAGQSTLEVADGWRNPTAKPPVPPTAGAPPPGRIASIGPPPAASTLADAATAQDAFLRAIHQGACGPFTTVLGPDADASHLDHLHLDLVRRRSGASYCR
;
A
#
# COMPACT_ATOMS: atom_id res chain seq x y z
N ASN A 1 10.97 -68.02 26.83
CA ASN A 1 10.44 -67.48 25.56
C ASN A 1 9.40 -66.41 25.86
N ARG A 2 9.81 -65.18 25.94
CA ARG A 2 8.92 -64.00 26.06
C ARG A 2 8.94 -63.25 24.72
N ALA A 3 7.81 -63.29 24.03
CA ALA A 3 7.59 -62.50 22.81
C ALA A 3 7.42 -61.02 23.16
N LEU A 4 8.13 -60.16 22.46
CA LEU A 4 8.00 -58.70 22.55
C LEU A 4 6.80 -58.26 21.70
N PRO A 5 6.00 -57.27 22.14
CA PRO A 5 4.90 -56.74 21.35
C PRO A 5 5.44 -55.82 20.28
N SER A 6 4.97 -55.99 19.04
CA SER A 6 5.17 -55.19 17.88
C SER A 6 4.51 -53.82 18.10
N SER A 7 5.30 -52.74 18.13
CA SER A 7 4.82 -51.38 18.15
C SER A 7 4.34 -50.98 16.76
N ALA A 8 3.03 -50.95 16.56
CA ALA A 8 2.36 -50.45 15.38
C ALA A 8 2.71 -48.98 15.15
N GLY A 9 3.20 -48.72 13.95
CA GLY A 9 3.59 -47.38 13.52
C GLY A 9 2.45 -46.39 13.59
N ARG A 10 2.72 -45.29 14.29
CA ARG A 10 1.83 -44.14 14.36
C ARG A 10 1.90 -43.42 13.00
N LEU A 11 0.85 -43.54 12.21
CA LEU A 11 0.61 -42.83 10.98
C LEU A 11 0.74 -41.33 11.22
N LEU A 12 1.81 -40.75 10.70
CA LEU A 12 1.95 -39.30 10.54
C LEU A 12 0.79 -38.78 9.69
N GLY A 13 -0.18 -38.15 10.34
CA GLY A 13 -1.28 -37.47 9.68
C GLY A 13 -0.71 -36.43 8.70
N ARG A 14 -0.80 -36.75 7.43
CA ARG A 14 -0.55 -35.78 6.35
C ARG A 14 -1.51 -34.61 6.60
N ARG A 15 -0.98 -33.49 7.11
CA ARG A 15 -1.69 -32.21 7.07
C ARG A 15 -1.95 -31.94 5.59
N ARG A 16 -3.19 -32.11 5.16
CA ARG A 16 -3.64 -31.64 3.86
C ARG A 16 -3.35 -30.16 3.84
N ALA A 17 -2.44 -29.72 2.96
CA ALA A 17 -2.29 -28.33 2.62
C ALA A 17 -3.68 -27.84 2.20
N ARG A 18 -4.25 -26.86 2.92
CA ARG A 18 -5.45 -26.17 2.48
C ARG A 18 -5.12 -25.60 1.11
N PRO A 19 -5.93 -25.84 0.07
CA PRO A 19 -5.72 -25.18 -1.19
C PRO A 19 -5.76 -23.67 -0.89
N LEU A 20 -4.70 -22.98 -1.24
CA LEU A 20 -4.70 -21.52 -1.28
C LEU A 20 -5.84 -21.16 -2.22
N GLY A 21 -6.94 -20.69 -1.67
CA GLY A 21 -8.05 -20.16 -2.47
C GLY A 21 -7.45 -19.13 -3.43
N PRO A 22 -8.02 -18.97 -4.62
CA PRO A 22 -7.50 -18.01 -5.59
C PRO A 22 -7.37 -16.67 -4.87
N CYS A 23 -6.13 -16.17 -4.75
CA CYS A 23 -5.88 -14.79 -4.38
C CYS A 23 -6.67 -13.96 -5.41
N HIS A 24 -7.83 -13.45 -5.03
CA HIS A 24 -8.59 -12.52 -5.82
C HIS A 24 -8.18 -11.08 -5.49
N PRO A 25 -7.05 -10.59 -6.04
CA PRO A 25 -6.73 -9.17 -5.96
C PRO A 25 -7.68 -8.35 -6.87
N ALA A 26 -8.42 -9.03 -7.77
CA ALA A 26 -9.24 -8.36 -8.78
C ALA A 26 -10.56 -7.78 -8.23
N THR A 27 -11.13 -8.32 -7.16
CA THR A 27 -12.45 -7.89 -6.67
C THR A 27 -12.42 -6.61 -5.85
N SER A 28 -11.35 -6.36 -5.13
CA SER A 28 -11.19 -5.11 -4.37
C SER A 28 -10.88 -3.91 -5.28
N ARG A 29 -10.19 -4.17 -6.40
CA ARG A 29 -9.74 -3.13 -7.35
C ARG A 29 -10.87 -2.41 -8.09
N ARG A 30 -12.00 -3.10 -8.37
CA ARG A 30 -13.14 -2.52 -9.09
C ARG A 30 -14.09 -1.71 -8.20
N ARG A 31 -14.02 -1.83 -6.87
CA ARG A 31 -14.94 -1.15 -5.95
C ARG A 31 -14.60 0.32 -5.73
N HIS A 32 -13.33 0.70 -5.87
CA HIS A 32 -12.86 2.04 -5.53
C HIS A 32 -12.35 2.85 -6.73
N LEU A 33 -11.90 2.17 -7.80
CA LEU A 33 -11.43 2.81 -9.02
C LEU A 33 -12.28 2.34 -10.20
N GLN A 34 -12.63 3.25 -11.10
CA GLN A 34 -13.44 2.95 -12.30
C GLN A 34 -12.69 2.10 -13.34
N ALA A 35 -11.36 1.97 -13.20
CA ALA A 35 -10.50 1.20 -14.08
C ALA A 35 -9.59 0.25 -13.29
N PRO A 36 -9.14 -0.87 -13.90
CA PRO A 36 -8.17 -1.74 -13.27
C PRO A 36 -6.80 -1.05 -13.14
N VAL A 37 -6.07 -1.37 -12.06
CA VAL A 37 -4.66 -0.97 -11.92
C VAL A 37 -3.83 -1.77 -12.93
N THR A 38 -3.11 -1.06 -13.78
CA THR A 38 -2.27 -1.63 -14.84
C THR A 38 -0.78 -1.52 -14.53
N ARG A 39 -0.39 -0.56 -13.68
CA ARG A 39 1.00 -0.33 -13.30
C ARG A 39 1.09 0.17 -11.85
N ILE A 40 2.15 -0.24 -11.17
CA ILE A 40 2.55 0.27 -9.85
C ILE A 40 3.86 1.02 -10.03
N VAL A 41 3.94 2.23 -9.47
CA VAL A 41 5.16 3.04 -9.44
C VAL A 41 5.87 2.78 -8.12
N VAL A 42 7.08 2.26 -8.19
CA VAL A 42 7.94 1.94 -7.06
C VAL A 42 8.89 3.12 -6.84
N ALA A 43 8.92 3.67 -5.63
CA ALA A 43 9.86 4.72 -5.24
C ALA A 43 11.23 4.16 -4.90
N ALA A 44 11.26 3.04 -4.15
CA ALA A 44 12.49 2.35 -3.79
C ALA A 44 12.23 0.85 -3.61
N SER A 45 13.26 0.04 -3.94
CA SER A 45 13.31 -1.38 -3.62
C SER A 45 14.62 -1.71 -2.89
N TYR A 46 15.77 -1.68 -3.57
CA TYR A 46 17.07 -1.85 -2.96
C TYR A 46 17.74 -0.50 -2.72
N HIS A 47 18.17 -0.25 -1.48
CA HIS A 47 18.94 0.92 -1.12
C HIS A 47 19.81 0.63 0.11
N CYS A 48 21.15 0.64 -0.07
CA CYS A 48 22.09 0.36 1.01
C CYS A 48 22.20 1.56 1.97
N ARG A 49 21.35 1.56 2.99
CA ARG A 49 21.30 2.61 4.02
C ARG A 49 20.79 2.08 5.35
N ASN A 50 21.04 2.80 6.42
CA ASN A 50 20.38 2.54 7.70
C ASN A 50 18.91 2.97 7.67
N ARG A 51 18.13 2.51 8.65
CA ARG A 51 16.73 2.89 8.81
C ARG A 51 16.60 4.41 8.94
N ASN A 52 15.59 4.97 8.30
CA ASN A 52 15.29 6.41 8.28
C ASN A 52 16.50 7.29 7.88
N ASN A 53 17.39 6.74 7.05
CA ASN A 53 18.59 7.44 6.58
C ASN A 53 19.54 7.90 7.72
N ALA A 54 19.47 7.26 8.88
CA ALA A 54 20.34 7.58 10.02
C ALA A 54 21.82 7.28 9.70
N ALA A 55 22.74 8.10 10.21
CA ALA A 55 24.17 7.88 10.02
C ALA A 55 24.65 6.56 10.65
N GLU A 56 24.04 6.18 11.77
CA GLU A 56 24.33 4.95 12.51
C GLU A 56 23.05 4.19 12.84
N GLY A 57 23.18 2.91 13.17
CA GLY A 57 22.07 2.08 13.63
C GLY A 57 21.83 0.84 12.78
N LYS A 58 20.60 0.34 12.83
CA LYS A 58 20.22 -0.88 12.11
C LYS A 58 20.06 -0.61 10.62
N LEU A 59 20.53 -1.54 9.80
CA LEU A 59 20.25 -1.52 8.36
C LEU A 59 18.76 -1.50 8.09
N SER A 60 18.38 -0.76 7.06
CA SER A 60 17.04 -0.81 6.50
C SER A 60 16.77 -2.16 5.84
N GLU A 61 15.52 -2.61 5.81
CA GLU A 61 15.11 -3.80 5.05
C GLU A 61 15.32 -3.61 3.54
N HIS A 62 15.38 -2.37 3.05
CA HIS A 62 15.80 -2.05 1.68
C HIS A 62 17.24 -2.46 1.39
N ALA A 63 18.15 -2.32 2.37
CA ALA A 63 19.54 -2.74 2.23
C ALA A 63 19.70 -4.27 2.18
N LEU A 64 18.68 -5.00 2.59
CA LEU A 64 18.61 -6.47 2.54
C LEU A 64 17.78 -6.97 1.35
N ALA A 65 17.37 -6.09 0.42
CA ALA A 65 16.43 -6.38 -0.66
C ALA A 65 15.11 -7.02 -0.17
N ASN A 66 14.66 -6.65 1.03
CA ASN A 66 13.54 -7.24 1.75
C ASN A 66 12.39 -6.25 1.96
N ALA A 67 12.42 -5.11 1.25
CA ALA A 67 11.41 -4.07 1.31
C ALA A 67 11.13 -3.44 -0.06
N ILE A 68 9.95 -2.84 -0.19
CA ILE A 68 9.52 -2.09 -1.36
C ILE A 68 8.67 -0.89 -0.93
N ASP A 69 8.90 0.26 -1.56
CA ASP A 69 8.13 1.48 -1.37
C ASP A 69 7.24 1.72 -2.59
N LEU A 70 5.93 1.70 -2.39
CA LEU A 70 4.93 1.93 -3.42
C LEU A 70 4.49 3.38 -3.39
N ARG A 71 4.78 4.13 -4.45
CA ARG A 71 4.49 5.56 -4.54
C ARG A 71 3.18 5.87 -5.22
N ALA A 72 2.87 5.16 -6.32
CA ALA A 72 1.68 5.46 -7.09
C ALA A 72 1.10 4.22 -7.79
N PHE A 73 -0.15 4.34 -8.20
CA PHE A 73 -0.90 3.31 -8.93
C PHE A 73 -1.50 3.93 -10.20
N VAL A 74 -1.31 3.28 -11.35
CA VAL A 74 -1.89 3.73 -12.62
C VAL A 74 -3.11 2.88 -12.93
N ALA A 75 -4.25 3.53 -13.12
CA ALA A 75 -5.53 2.90 -13.46
C ALA A 75 -6.17 3.65 -14.65
N GLY A 76 -6.30 2.99 -15.79
CA GLY A 76 -6.72 3.64 -17.03
C GLY A 76 -5.76 4.76 -17.43
N GLN A 77 -6.26 5.98 -17.56
CA GLN A 77 -5.48 7.19 -17.90
C GLN A 77 -5.06 7.98 -16.65
N SER A 78 -5.44 7.54 -15.47
CA SER A 78 -5.20 8.26 -14.22
C SER A 78 -4.03 7.65 -13.45
N THR A 79 -3.20 8.51 -12.85
CA THR A 79 -2.20 8.14 -11.87
C THR A 79 -2.67 8.60 -10.50
N LEU A 80 -2.68 7.68 -9.55
CA LEU A 80 -3.03 7.93 -8.16
C LEU A 80 -1.74 7.87 -7.33
N GLU A 81 -1.25 9.04 -6.93
CA GLU A 81 -0.12 9.16 -6.00
C GLU A 81 -0.60 8.91 -4.57
N VAL A 82 0.25 8.27 -3.75
CA VAL A 82 -0.06 8.05 -2.33
C VAL A 82 -0.16 9.39 -1.59
N ALA A 83 0.77 10.31 -1.86
CA ALA A 83 0.80 11.65 -1.26
C ALA A 83 -0.51 12.43 -1.44
N ASP A 84 -1.12 12.35 -2.63
CA ASP A 84 -2.29 13.13 -2.98
C ASP A 84 -3.60 12.42 -2.63
N GLY A 85 -3.59 11.10 -2.71
CA GLY A 85 -4.78 10.27 -2.51
C GLY A 85 -5.04 9.86 -1.07
N TRP A 86 -4.02 9.83 -0.22
CA TRP A 86 -4.17 9.48 1.19
C TRP A 86 -4.68 10.66 1.99
N ARG A 87 -5.91 10.59 2.45
CA ARG A 87 -6.53 11.67 3.23
C ARG A 87 -6.24 11.53 4.71
N ASN A 88 -5.62 12.55 5.28
CA ASN A 88 -5.57 12.69 6.72
C ASN A 88 -6.89 13.34 7.19
N PRO A 89 -7.75 12.66 7.96
CA PRO A 89 -9.02 13.21 8.39
C PRO A 89 -8.86 14.45 9.29
N THR A 90 -7.67 14.66 9.86
CA THR A 90 -7.35 15.83 10.69
C THR A 90 -6.64 16.95 9.92
N ALA A 91 -6.25 16.71 8.65
CA ALA A 91 -5.64 17.72 7.84
C ALA A 91 -6.69 18.79 7.43
N LYS A 92 -6.35 20.06 7.67
CA LYS A 92 -7.14 21.17 7.13
C LYS A 92 -7.21 21.03 5.61
N PRO A 93 -8.40 21.18 4.99
CA PRO A 93 -8.52 21.12 3.54
C PRO A 93 -7.50 22.05 2.88
N PRO A 94 -6.83 21.62 1.78
CA PRO A 94 -5.94 22.51 1.06
C PRO A 94 -6.72 23.74 0.65
N VAL A 95 -6.22 24.91 1.00
CA VAL A 95 -6.78 26.18 0.52
C VAL A 95 -6.62 26.16 -0.99
N PRO A 96 -7.71 26.28 -1.78
CA PRO A 96 -7.59 26.34 -3.22
C PRO A 96 -6.64 27.51 -3.57
N PRO A 97 -5.72 27.33 -4.54
CA PRO A 97 -4.87 28.43 -4.95
C PRO A 97 -5.77 29.60 -5.32
N THR A 98 -5.54 30.74 -4.69
CA THR A 98 -6.24 31.97 -5.02
C THR A 98 -5.98 32.20 -6.51
N ALA A 99 -7.03 32.05 -7.33
CA ALA A 99 -6.93 32.24 -8.75
C ALA A 99 -6.47 33.68 -8.98
N GLY A 100 -5.19 33.86 -9.29
CA GLY A 100 -4.69 35.10 -9.81
C GLY A 100 -5.50 35.44 -11.07
N ALA A 101 -5.98 36.66 -11.19
CA ALA A 101 -6.78 37.10 -12.34
C ALA A 101 -6.09 36.69 -13.64
N PRO A 102 -6.79 36.05 -14.60
CA PRO A 102 -6.19 35.66 -15.85
C PRO A 102 -5.81 36.92 -16.65
N PRO A 103 -4.68 36.89 -17.36
CA PRO A 103 -4.33 37.96 -18.26
C PRO A 103 -5.41 38.09 -19.36
N PRO A 104 -5.80 39.31 -19.78
CA PRO A 104 -6.81 39.52 -20.81
C PRO A 104 -6.30 38.97 -22.15
N GLY A 105 -6.99 37.99 -22.75
CA GLY A 105 -6.75 37.65 -24.15
C GLY A 105 -6.67 36.20 -24.58
N ARG A 106 -7.19 35.20 -23.83
CA ARG A 106 -7.41 33.84 -24.37
C ARG A 106 -8.83 33.37 -24.12
N ILE A 107 -9.61 33.31 -25.19
CA ILE A 107 -10.88 32.58 -25.20
C ILE A 107 -10.52 31.09 -25.34
N ALA A 108 -10.30 30.40 -24.21
CA ALA A 108 -10.27 28.99 -24.20
C ALA A 108 -11.72 28.51 -24.02
N SER A 109 -12.20 27.68 -24.94
CA SER A 109 -13.45 26.92 -24.75
C SER A 109 -13.29 25.98 -23.55
N ILE A 110 -13.63 26.47 -22.38
CA ILE A 110 -13.62 25.68 -21.15
C ILE A 110 -15.00 25.06 -21.08
N GLY A 111 -15.07 23.74 -21.28
CA GLY A 111 -16.24 22.97 -20.86
C GLY A 111 -16.53 23.24 -19.38
N PRO A 112 -17.78 23.08 -18.92
CA PRO A 112 -18.13 23.34 -17.53
C PRO A 112 -17.20 22.54 -16.60
N PRO A 113 -16.67 23.17 -15.53
CA PRO A 113 -15.84 22.45 -14.56
C PRO A 113 -16.65 21.30 -13.97
N PRO A 114 -16.01 20.13 -13.70
CA PRO A 114 -16.71 19.04 -13.04
C PRO A 114 -17.30 19.53 -11.72
N ALA A 115 -18.52 19.11 -11.42
CA ALA A 115 -19.21 19.55 -10.22
C ALA A 115 -18.38 19.23 -8.98
N ALA A 116 -18.32 20.11 -7.99
CA ALA A 116 -17.51 19.95 -6.77
C ALA A 116 -17.79 18.62 -6.03
N SER A 117 -19.02 18.10 -6.13
CA SER A 117 -19.40 16.79 -5.59
C SER A 117 -18.63 15.63 -6.26
N THR A 118 -18.45 15.65 -7.58
CA THR A 118 -17.73 14.57 -8.30
C THR A 118 -16.24 14.51 -7.94
N LEU A 119 -15.63 15.66 -7.66
CA LEU A 119 -14.22 15.72 -7.22
C LEU A 119 -14.07 15.19 -5.78
N ALA A 120 -15.00 15.51 -4.90
CA ALA A 120 -15.01 14.99 -3.53
C ALA A 120 -15.22 13.48 -3.49
N ASP A 121 -16.12 12.96 -4.31
CA ASP A 121 -16.37 11.52 -4.43
C ASP A 121 -15.17 10.77 -5.00
N ALA A 122 -14.52 11.32 -6.02
CA ALA A 122 -13.30 10.75 -6.60
C ALA A 122 -12.15 10.70 -5.57
N ALA A 123 -11.93 11.77 -4.82
CA ALA A 123 -10.92 11.83 -3.79
C ALA A 123 -11.20 10.87 -2.63
N THR A 124 -12.47 10.66 -2.27
CA THR A 124 -12.88 9.67 -1.28
C THR A 124 -12.65 8.23 -1.76
N ALA A 125 -12.93 7.96 -3.04
CA ALA A 125 -12.67 6.66 -3.66
C ALA A 125 -11.17 6.35 -3.73
N GLN A 126 -10.33 7.35 -3.97
CA GLN A 126 -8.87 7.22 -3.98
C GLN A 126 -8.32 6.88 -2.60
N ASP A 127 -8.73 7.59 -1.56
CA ASP A 127 -8.36 7.29 -0.18
C ASP A 127 -8.79 5.87 0.22
N ALA A 128 -10.03 5.51 -0.06
CA ALA A 128 -10.54 4.17 0.22
C ALA A 128 -9.76 3.06 -0.51
N PHE A 129 -9.32 3.32 -1.75
CA PHE A 129 -8.46 2.39 -2.49
C PHE A 129 -7.09 2.23 -1.82
N LEU A 130 -6.41 3.33 -1.48
CA LEU A 130 -5.10 3.28 -0.85
C LEU A 130 -5.14 2.59 0.51
N ARG A 131 -6.16 2.89 1.32
CA ARG A 131 -6.37 2.21 2.61
C ARG A 131 -6.67 0.72 2.45
N ALA A 132 -7.41 0.34 1.41
CA ALA A 132 -7.66 -1.07 1.11
C ALA A 132 -6.38 -1.82 0.67
N ILE A 133 -5.48 -1.17 -0.10
CA ILE A 133 -4.18 -1.72 -0.45
C ILE A 133 -3.31 -1.87 0.80
N HIS A 134 -3.20 -0.83 1.62
CA HIS A 134 -2.47 -0.85 2.87
C HIS A 134 -2.94 -1.99 3.78
N GLN A 135 -4.23 -2.04 4.07
CA GLN A 135 -4.82 -3.08 4.92
C GLN A 135 -4.66 -4.48 4.34
N GLY A 136 -4.82 -4.63 3.01
CA GLY A 136 -4.63 -5.92 2.34
C GLY A 136 -3.18 -6.40 2.33
N ALA A 137 -2.21 -5.50 2.49
CA ALA A 137 -0.80 -5.85 2.64
C ALA A 137 -0.47 -6.34 4.06
N CYS A 138 -1.26 -5.96 5.08
CA CYS A 138 -1.10 -6.43 6.44
C CYS A 138 -1.37 -7.95 6.53
N GLY A 139 -0.42 -8.70 7.00
CA GLY A 139 -0.46 -10.17 7.04
C GLY A 139 0.46 -10.82 6.00
N PRO A 140 0.32 -10.56 4.69
CA PRO A 140 1.33 -10.94 3.70
C PRO A 140 2.71 -10.32 3.98
N PHE A 141 2.75 -9.05 4.40
CA PHE A 141 3.96 -8.37 4.84
C PHE A 141 3.98 -8.26 6.36
N THR A 142 5.17 -8.27 6.94
CA THR A 142 5.38 -8.18 8.40
C THR A 142 5.49 -6.75 8.90
N THR A 143 5.83 -5.81 8.01
CA THR A 143 5.70 -4.37 8.24
C THR A 143 4.96 -3.76 7.07
N VAL A 144 3.96 -2.94 7.37
CA VAL A 144 3.23 -2.12 6.42
C VAL A 144 3.11 -0.74 7.05
N LEU A 145 3.71 0.28 6.44
CA LEU A 145 3.65 1.66 6.88
C LEU A 145 3.06 2.52 5.78
N GLY A 146 2.21 3.43 6.15
CA GLY A 146 1.61 4.42 5.26
C GLY A 146 1.74 5.83 5.82
N PRO A 147 1.11 6.83 5.18
CA PRO A 147 1.22 8.23 5.57
C PRO A 147 0.79 8.55 7.01
N ASP A 148 0.00 7.68 7.64
CA ASP A 148 -0.40 7.84 9.04
C ASP A 148 0.65 7.28 10.02
N ALA A 149 1.72 6.62 9.55
CA ALA A 149 2.72 5.99 10.41
C ALA A 149 3.71 7.01 11.00
N ASP A 150 4.37 7.77 10.14
CA ASP A 150 5.33 8.82 10.52
C ASP A 150 5.69 9.72 9.32
N ALA A 151 6.48 10.77 9.60
CA ALA A 151 6.87 11.77 8.61
C ALA A 151 7.74 11.23 7.45
N SER A 152 8.33 10.05 7.59
CA SER A 152 9.17 9.44 6.54
C SER A 152 8.35 8.70 5.49
N HIS A 153 7.04 8.47 5.74
CA HIS A 153 6.16 7.66 4.91
C HIS A 153 4.99 8.44 4.30
N LEU A 154 5.05 9.79 4.29
CA LEU A 154 3.94 10.65 3.84
C LEU A 154 3.55 10.47 2.37
N ASP A 155 4.44 9.99 1.52
CA ASP A 155 4.27 9.93 0.07
C ASP A 155 4.33 8.51 -0.52
N HIS A 156 4.41 7.48 0.32
CA HIS A 156 4.49 6.10 -0.14
C HIS A 156 3.95 5.09 0.89
N LEU A 157 3.70 3.88 0.44
CA LEU A 157 3.45 2.72 1.29
C LEU A 157 4.72 1.88 1.36
N HIS A 158 5.32 1.77 2.54
CA HIS A 158 6.46 0.90 2.80
C HIS A 158 5.98 -0.50 3.19
N LEU A 159 6.49 -1.51 2.50
CA LEU A 159 6.17 -2.92 2.75
C LEU A 159 7.45 -3.71 2.95
N ASP A 160 7.59 -4.45 4.06
CA ASP A 160 8.74 -5.32 4.29
C ASP A 160 8.37 -6.69 4.88
N LEU A 161 9.34 -7.60 4.86
CA LEU A 161 9.23 -8.96 5.38
C LEU A 161 10.19 -9.20 6.56
N VAL A 162 10.48 -8.16 7.35
CA VAL A 162 11.38 -8.27 8.50
C VAL A 162 10.94 -9.38 9.45
N ARG A 163 11.87 -10.25 9.82
CA ARG A 163 11.61 -11.30 10.80
C ARG A 163 11.88 -10.79 12.22
N ARG A 164 10.83 -10.64 13.00
CA ARG A 164 10.93 -10.27 14.41
C ARG A 164 10.94 -11.51 15.30
N ARG A 165 11.78 -11.53 16.34
CA ARG A 165 11.84 -12.66 17.29
C ARG A 165 10.50 -12.91 17.97
N SER A 166 9.72 -11.87 18.19
CA SER A 166 8.37 -11.95 18.77
C SER A 166 7.31 -12.50 17.81
N GLY A 167 7.61 -12.64 16.51
CA GLY A 167 6.63 -12.96 15.47
C GLY A 167 5.64 -11.82 15.19
N ALA A 168 5.79 -10.66 15.82
CA ALA A 168 4.85 -9.55 15.67
C ALA A 168 4.94 -8.90 14.29
N SER A 169 3.79 -8.63 13.69
CA SER A 169 3.63 -7.78 12.51
C SER A 169 3.34 -6.34 12.93
N TYR A 170 3.71 -5.39 12.09
CA TYR A 170 3.54 -3.97 12.33
C TYR A 170 2.79 -3.35 11.14
N CYS A 171 1.59 -2.84 11.38
CA CYS A 171 0.72 -2.30 10.35
C CYS A 171 0.17 -0.95 10.81
N ARG A 172 0.64 0.16 10.22
CA ARG A 172 0.27 1.54 10.57
C ARG A 172 0.23 2.48 9.37
#